data_06f756af1027ea5b38edd64e0e50966b
#
_entry.id   06f756af1027ea5b38edd64e0e50966b
#
_cell.length_a   1.000
_cell.length_b   1.000
_cell.length_c   1.000
_cell.angle_alpha   90.00
_cell.angle_beta   90.00
_cell.angle_gamma   90.00
#
_symmetry.space_group_name_H-M   'P 1'
#
loop_
_entity.id
_entity.type
_entity.pdbx_description
1 polymer ?
#
loop_
_entity_poly.entity_id
_entity_poly.type
_entity_poly.pdbx_seq_one_letter_code
_entity_poly.pdbx_strand_id
1 'polypeptide(L)'
;MNIQINNPIKADIFAAIFQNMKLFSDSVNIIFDEEKMFIQAIDSGHVAILELNIPATWFDKYAQTSMTIGVNSIILFKILSTRDKCQNIEIQCNDNADRLLIKFCSDNKTIFDKTFEMPLIDLDAELMTI
;
A
#
# COMPACT_ATOMS: atom_id res chain seq x y z
N MET A 1 4.44 -11.89 0.49
CA MET A 1 4.24 -10.71 1.36
C MET A 1 2.80 -10.72 1.85
N ASN A 2 2.60 -10.48 3.11
CA ASN A 2 1.27 -10.36 3.72
C ASN A 2 1.36 -9.36 4.88
N ILE A 3 0.64 -8.26 4.76
CA ILE A 3 0.55 -7.26 5.82
C ILE A 3 -0.90 -7.08 6.24
N GLN A 4 -1.11 -6.81 7.53
CA GLN A 4 -2.45 -6.57 8.08
C GLN A 4 -2.44 -5.35 9.00
N ILE A 5 -3.51 -4.59 8.91
CA ILE A 5 -3.77 -3.44 9.77
C ILE A 5 -5.16 -3.64 10.36
N ASN A 6 -5.24 -3.98 11.64
CA ASN A 6 -6.50 -4.30 12.29
C ASN A 6 -7.10 -3.10 13.05
N ASN A 7 -6.26 -2.15 13.43
CA ASN A 7 -6.72 -0.96 14.15
C ASN A 7 -7.38 0.02 13.17
N PRO A 8 -8.65 0.43 13.39
CA PRO A 8 -9.34 1.34 12.47
C PRO A 8 -8.66 2.70 12.30
N ILE A 9 -8.05 3.22 13.36
CA ILE A 9 -7.33 4.51 13.29
C ILE A 9 -6.10 4.38 12.41
N LYS A 10 -5.34 3.31 12.57
CA LYS A 10 -4.18 3.04 11.70
C LYS A 10 -4.60 2.80 10.26
N ALA A 11 -5.73 2.13 10.03
CA ALA A 11 -6.26 1.92 8.69
C ALA A 11 -6.62 3.24 8.01
N ASP A 12 -7.22 4.18 8.75
CA ASP A 12 -7.50 5.52 8.24
C ASP A 12 -6.22 6.27 7.89
N ILE A 13 -5.19 6.16 8.73
CA ILE A 13 -3.87 6.78 8.49
C ILE A 13 -3.25 6.19 7.22
N PHE A 14 -3.30 4.88 7.06
CA PHE A 14 -2.76 4.21 5.88
C PHE A 14 -3.42 4.70 4.59
N ALA A 15 -4.75 4.82 4.59
CA ALA A 15 -5.50 5.36 3.45
C ALA A 15 -5.13 6.82 3.18
N ALA A 16 -4.94 7.62 4.23
CA ALA A 16 -4.58 9.03 4.10
C ALA A 16 -3.18 9.21 3.48
N ILE A 17 -2.26 8.29 3.74
CA ILE A 17 -0.93 8.30 3.12
C ILE A 17 -1.07 8.27 1.59
N PHE A 18 -1.88 7.38 1.06
CA PHE A 18 -2.07 7.27 -0.39
C PHE A 18 -2.93 8.38 -0.97
N GLN A 19 -3.81 8.98 -0.16
CA GLN A 19 -4.51 10.19 -0.55
C GLN A 19 -3.53 11.33 -0.83
N ASN A 20 -2.53 11.48 0.00
CA ASN A 20 -1.48 12.49 -0.19
C ASN A 20 -0.54 12.11 -1.34
N MET A 21 -0.20 10.84 -1.46
CA MET A 21 0.68 10.35 -2.53
C MET A 21 0.12 10.63 -3.91
N LYS A 22 -1.19 10.44 -4.12
CA LYS A 22 -1.80 10.67 -5.44
C LYS A 22 -1.75 12.11 -5.89
N LEU A 23 -1.67 13.06 -4.94
CA LEU A 23 -1.50 14.48 -5.27
C LEU A 23 -0.09 14.78 -5.73
N PHE A 24 0.86 13.92 -5.39
CA PHE A 24 2.27 14.11 -5.68
C PHE A 24 2.70 13.34 -6.93
N SER A 25 2.26 12.10 -7.06
CA SER A 25 2.65 11.23 -8.17
C SER A 25 1.57 10.19 -8.47
N ASP A 26 1.38 9.88 -9.76
CA ASP A 26 0.44 8.84 -10.20
C ASP A 26 0.96 7.43 -9.93
N SER A 27 2.26 7.28 -9.79
CA SER A 27 2.90 5.98 -9.60
C SER A 27 3.92 6.06 -8.49
N VAL A 28 3.95 5.04 -7.65
CA VAL A 28 4.89 4.97 -6.54
C VAL A 28 5.53 3.59 -6.47
N ASN A 29 6.77 3.55 -5.98
CA ASN A 29 7.46 2.33 -5.64
C ASN A 29 7.27 2.02 -4.17
N ILE A 30 6.90 0.79 -3.86
CA ILE A 30 6.81 0.32 -2.50
C ILE A 30 7.80 -0.83 -2.33
N ILE A 31 8.73 -0.65 -1.40
CA ILE A 31 9.78 -1.61 -1.11
C ILE A 31 9.51 -2.22 0.26
N PHE A 32 9.42 -3.53 0.31
CA PHE A 32 9.28 -4.28 1.56
C PHE A 32 10.61 -4.94 1.88
N ASP A 33 11.11 -4.72 3.07
CA ASP A 33 12.22 -5.48 3.61
C ASP A 33 11.84 -6.04 4.99
N GLU A 34 12.76 -6.69 5.67
CA GLU A 34 12.46 -7.35 6.96
C GLU A 34 12.09 -6.38 8.06
N GLU A 35 12.49 -5.12 7.95
CA GLU A 35 12.35 -4.14 9.01
C GLU A 35 11.25 -3.12 8.76
N LYS A 36 10.93 -2.88 7.48
CA LYS A 36 10.04 -1.76 7.14
C LYS A 36 9.45 -1.88 5.74
N MET A 37 8.38 -1.11 5.55
CA MET A 37 7.83 -0.76 4.26
C MET A 37 8.33 0.64 3.91
N PHE A 38 8.99 0.77 2.78
CA PHE A 38 9.51 2.04 2.28
C PHE A 38 8.76 2.46 1.02
N ILE A 39 8.24 3.67 1.02
CA ILE A 39 7.51 4.21 -0.13
C ILE A 39 8.31 5.35 -0.72
N GLN A 40 8.57 5.29 -2.01
CA GLN A 40 9.25 6.35 -2.74
C GLN A 40 8.38 6.81 -3.89
N ALA A 41 8.16 8.12 -3.98
CA ALA A 41 7.43 8.75 -5.07
C ALA A 41 8.24 9.91 -5.63
N ILE A 42 8.18 10.05 -6.94
CA ILE A 42 8.85 11.15 -7.66
C ILE A 42 7.74 11.94 -8.34
N ASP A 43 7.74 13.26 -8.18
CA ASP A 43 6.74 14.07 -8.84
C ASP A 43 6.96 14.09 -10.36
N SER A 44 5.91 14.44 -11.10
CA SER A 44 5.95 14.41 -12.57
C SER A 44 6.98 15.36 -13.17
N GLY A 45 7.36 16.41 -12.45
CA GLY A 45 8.38 17.35 -12.88
C GLY A 45 9.80 16.95 -12.51
N HIS A 46 9.98 15.84 -11.80
CA HIS A 46 11.28 15.36 -11.29
C HIS A 46 12.02 16.37 -10.41
N VAL A 47 11.28 17.29 -9.77
CA VAL A 47 11.87 18.32 -8.90
C VAL A 47 11.82 17.95 -7.43
N ALA A 48 10.99 16.98 -7.05
CA ALA A 48 10.84 16.56 -5.67
C ALA A 48 10.73 15.03 -5.58
N ILE A 49 11.28 14.49 -4.50
CA ILE A 49 11.18 13.06 -4.16
C ILE A 49 10.51 12.98 -2.80
N LEU A 50 9.47 12.17 -2.69
CA LEU A 50 8.80 11.91 -1.44
C LEU A 50 9.18 10.51 -0.97
N GLU A 51 9.61 10.40 0.28
CA GLU A 51 9.98 9.13 0.89
C GLU A 51 9.27 8.96 2.21
N LEU A 52 8.78 7.76 2.47
CA LEU A 52 8.10 7.41 3.71
C LEU A 52 8.56 6.03 4.17
N ASN A 53 8.93 5.94 5.45
CA ASN A 53 9.29 4.67 6.08
C ASN A 53 8.22 4.30 7.11
N ILE A 54 7.69 3.10 7.01
CA ILE A 54 6.76 2.55 7.99
C ILE A 54 7.39 1.30 8.57
N PRO A 55 7.74 1.28 9.87
CA PRO A 55 8.38 0.11 10.46
C PRO A 55 7.44 -1.10 10.47
N ALA A 56 8.02 -2.30 10.34
CA ALA A 56 7.25 -3.54 10.36
C ALA A 56 6.41 -3.67 11.63
N THR A 57 6.89 -3.14 12.73
CA THR A 57 6.18 -3.18 14.01
C THR A 57 4.92 -2.32 14.06
N TRP A 58 4.75 -1.42 13.10
CA TRP A 58 3.53 -0.63 12.99
C TRP A 58 2.33 -1.45 12.53
N PHE A 59 2.58 -2.53 11.78
CA PHE A 59 1.53 -3.43 11.28
C PHE A 59 1.17 -4.48 12.31
N ASP A 60 -0.07 -4.94 12.31
CA ASP A 60 -0.51 -6.06 13.16
C ASP A 60 0.08 -7.39 12.69
N LYS A 61 0.29 -7.52 11.38
CA LYS A 61 1.01 -8.63 10.79
C LYS A 61 1.90 -8.11 9.68
N TYR A 62 3.12 -8.58 9.66
CA TYR A 62 4.08 -8.25 8.62
C TYR A 62 4.89 -9.51 8.30
N ALA A 63 4.28 -10.39 7.49
CA ALA A 63 4.95 -11.57 6.99
C ALA A 63 5.60 -11.20 5.67
N GLN A 64 6.91 -11.25 5.63
CA GLN A 64 7.64 -10.58 4.60
C GLN A 64 8.44 -11.52 3.72
N THR A 65 8.55 -11.14 2.49
CA THR A 65 9.65 -11.40 1.59
C THR A 65 10.15 -10.05 1.10
N SER A 66 11.43 -9.88 0.99
CA SER A 66 11.98 -8.67 0.39
C SER A 66 11.48 -8.55 -1.04
N MET A 67 10.73 -7.49 -1.32
CA MET A 67 10.21 -7.29 -2.67
C MET A 67 9.95 -5.80 -2.93
N THR A 68 9.93 -5.46 -4.19
CA THR A 68 9.60 -4.11 -4.66
C THR A 68 8.41 -4.21 -5.60
N ILE A 69 7.41 -3.38 -5.39
CA ILE A 69 6.25 -3.31 -6.27
C ILE A 69 6.02 -1.88 -6.74
N GLY A 70 5.53 -1.74 -7.97
CA GLY A 70 5.06 -0.47 -8.48
C GLY A 70 3.55 -0.45 -8.46
N VAL A 71 2.96 0.62 -7.94
CA VAL A 71 1.51 0.76 -7.86
C VAL A 71 1.05 2.10 -8.42
N ASN A 72 -0.17 2.11 -8.99
CA ASN A 72 -0.84 3.34 -9.33
C ASN A 72 -1.48 3.90 -8.06
N SER A 73 -0.99 5.04 -7.59
CA SER A 73 -1.44 5.64 -6.34
C SER A 73 -2.90 6.09 -6.38
N ILE A 74 -3.40 6.50 -7.54
CA ILE A 74 -4.78 6.92 -7.71
C ILE A 74 -5.72 5.73 -7.55
N ILE A 75 -5.41 4.62 -8.22
CA ILE A 75 -6.22 3.40 -8.13
C ILE A 75 -6.17 2.84 -6.72
N LEU A 76 -5.00 2.77 -6.11
CA LEU A 76 -4.86 2.25 -4.75
C LEU A 76 -5.67 3.10 -3.77
N PHE A 77 -5.61 4.42 -3.87
CA PHE A 77 -6.42 5.27 -3.00
C PHE A 77 -7.92 5.05 -3.24
N LYS A 78 -8.36 4.93 -4.48
CA LYS A 78 -9.78 4.63 -4.77
C LYS A 78 -10.23 3.36 -4.10
N ILE A 79 -9.42 2.30 -4.14
CA ILE A 79 -9.71 1.05 -3.46
C ILE A 79 -9.78 1.27 -1.95
N LEU A 80 -8.79 1.90 -1.36
CA LEU A 80 -8.73 2.15 0.08
C LEU A 80 -9.90 3.02 0.55
N SER A 81 -10.39 3.93 -0.28
CA SER A 81 -11.52 4.81 0.06
C SER A 81 -12.86 4.07 0.15
N THR A 82 -12.95 2.85 -0.38
CA THR A 82 -14.16 2.04 -0.27
C THR A 82 -14.28 1.32 1.06
N ARG A 83 -13.23 1.33 1.88
CA ARG A 83 -13.22 0.65 3.17
C ARG A 83 -14.21 1.30 4.13
N ASP A 84 -15.01 0.47 4.80
CA ASP A 84 -15.84 0.93 5.91
C ASP A 84 -14.99 1.11 7.17
N LYS A 85 -15.39 2.02 8.04
CA LYS A 85 -14.61 2.45 9.20
C LYS A 85 -14.21 1.32 10.14
N CYS A 86 -15.02 0.28 10.21
CA CYS A 86 -14.76 -0.86 11.10
C CYS A 86 -13.97 -1.99 10.44
N GLN A 87 -13.65 -1.87 9.16
CA GLN A 87 -12.95 -2.93 8.44
C GLN A 87 -11.44 -2.81 8.61
N ASN A 88 -10.79 -3.97 8.74
CA ASN A 88 -9.33 -4.05 8.68
C ASN A 88 -8.84 -3.96 7.23
N ILE A 89 -7.54 -3.86 7.08
CA ILE A 89 -6.88 -3.92 5.77
C ILE A 89 -5.92 -5.11 5.78
N GLU A 90 -6.02 -5.94 4.75
CA GLU A 90 -5.07 -7.02 4.50
C GLU A 90 -4.55 -6.88 3.07
N ILE A 91 -3.23 -6.88 2.91
CA ILE A 91 -2.60 -6.76 1.59
C ILE A 91 -1.66 -7.92 1.41
N GLN A 92 -1.82 -8.63 0.29
CA GLN A 92 -1.04 -9.82 -0.04
C GLN A 92 -0.48 -9.71 -1.45
N CYS A 93 0.73 -10.20 -1.64
CA CYS A 93 1.34 -10.31 -2.96
C CYS A 93 2.29 -11.50 -2.95
N ASN A 94 2.13 -12.40 -3.90
CA ASN A 94 3.05 -13.52 -4.07
C ASN A 94 4.28 -13.08 -4.86
N ASP A 95 5.40 -13.80 -4.67
CA ASP A 95 6.58 -13.59 -5.47
C ASP A 95 6.24 -13.79 -6.94
N ASN A 96 6.75 -12.91 -7.79
CA ASN A 96 6.48 -12.92 -9.23
C ASN A 96 5.01 -12.70 -9.62
N ALA A 97 4.15 -12.31 -8.68
CA ALA A 97 2.79 -11.94 -9.00
C ALA A 97 2.76 -10.58 -9.71
N ASP A 98 1.81 -10.43 -10.62
CA ASP A 98 1.57 -9.18 -11.30
C ASP A 98 0.37 -8.40 -10.72
N ARG A 99 -0.18 -8.88 -9.60
CA ARG A 99 -1.35 -8.31 -8.95
C ARG A 99 -1.17 -8.22 -7.44
N LEU A 100 -1.74 -7.17 -6.88
CA LEU A 100 -1.81 -6.97 -5.44
C LEU A 100 -3.22 -7.32 -4.98
N LEU A 101 -3.33 -8.18 -3.98
CA LEU A 101 -4.61 -8.56 -3.40
C LEU A 101 -4.87 -7.71 -2.16
N ILE A 102 -6.00 -7.01 -2.14
CA ILE A 102 -6.37 -6.11 -1.05
C ILE A 102 -7.73 -6.57 -0.52
N LYS A 103 -7.80 -6.81 0.79
CA LYS A 103 -9.03 -7.27 1.44
C LYS A 103 -9.42 -6.35 2.58
N PHE A 104 -10.71 -6.09 2.69
CA PHE A 104 -11.31 -5.38 3.84
C PHE A 104 -12.31 -6.30 4.49
N CYS A 105 -12.10 -6.64 5.73
CA CYS A 105 -12.94 -7.55 6.49
C CYS A 105 -13.28 -6.95 7.85
N SER A 106 -14.39 -7.37 8.43
CA SER A 106 -14.77 -7.01 9.79
C SER A 106 -15.58 -8.13 10.45
N ASP A 107 -15.70 -8.05 11.76
CA ASP A 107 -16.57 -8.95 12.53
C ASP A 107 -18.05 -8.61 12.39
N ASN A 108 -18.37 -7.43 11.87
CA ASN A 108 -19.73 -6.99 11.67
C ASN A 108 -20.34 -7.66 10.44
N LYS A 109 -21.29 -8.56 10.65
CA LYS A 109 -21.91 -9.35 9.58
C LYS A 109 -22.86 -8.55 8.68
N THR A 110 -23.16 -7.30 9.02
CA THR A 110 -23.99 -6.43 8.18
C THR A 110 -23.18 -5.67 7.13
N ILE A 111 -21.85 -5.76 7.18
CA ILE A 111 -20.94 -5.11 6.24
C ILE A 111 -20.29 -6.18 5.38
N PHE A 112 -20.35 -5.98 4.06
CA PHE A 112 -19.73 -6.92 3.13
C PHE A 112 -18.22 -6.87 3.21
N ASP A 113 -17.59 -8.04 3.25
CA ASP A 113 -16.15 -8.15 2.99
C ASP A 113 -15.87 -7.79 1.54
N LYS A 114 -14.78 -7.10 1.32
CA LYS A 114 -14.38 -6.64 -0.01
C LYS A 114 -13.01 -7.20 -0.38
N THR A 115 -12.89 -7.66 -1.61
CA THR A 115 -11.62 -8.16 -2.14
C THR A 115 -11.36 -7.49 -3.48
N PHE A 116 -10.15 -6.96 -3.63
CA PHE A 116 -9.71 -6.31 -4.87
C PHE A 116 -8.42 -6.95 -5.35
N GLU A 117 -8.31 -7.15 -6.64
CA GLU A 117 -7.07 -7.50 -7.31
C GLU A 117 -6.63 -6.33 -8.16
N MET A 118 -5.55 -5.67 -7.76
CA MET A 118 -5.03 -4.50 -8.46
C MET A 118 -3.81 -4.91 -9.26
N PRO A 119 -3.77 -4.62 -10.60
CA PRO A 119 -2.57 -4.90 -11.36
C PRO A 119 -1.41 -4.03 -10.88
N LEU A 120 -0.23 -4.63 -10.82
CA LEU A 120 1.00 -3.93 -10.51
C LEU A 120 1.55 -3.28 -11.78
N ILE A 121 2.26 -2.17 -11.59
CA ILE A 121 2.92 -1.46 -12.67
C ILE A 121 4.36 -1.96 -12.74
N ASP A 122 4.81 -2.29 -13.95
CA ASP A 122 6.21 -2.54 -14.18
C ASP A 122 6.90 -1.17 -14.28
N LEU A 123 7.40 -0.70 -13.16
CA LEU A 123 8.19 0.51 -13.13
C LEU A 123 9.63 0.11 -13.45
N ASP A 124 10.12 0.51 -14.60
CA ASP A 124 11.55 0.55 -14.91
C ASP A 124 12.25 1.50 -13.96
N ALA A 125 12.02 1.30 -12.68
CA ALA A 125 12.46 2.27 -11.73
C ALA A 125 13.78 1.83 -11.12
N GLU A 126 14.81 2.38 -11.63
CA GLU A 126 15.95 2.59 -10.76
C GLU A 126 15.47 3.45 -9.61
N LEU A 127 15.52 2.90 -8.41
CA LEU A 127 15.29 3.69 -7.20
C LEU A 127 16.27 4.84 -7.23
N MET A 128 15.76 6.06 -7.16
CA MET A 128 16.65 7.20 -7.09
C MET A 128 17.34 7.21 -5.75
N THR A 129 18.65 7.15 -5.80
CA THR A 129 19.51 7.40 -4.64
C THR A 129 19.72 8.90 -4.52
N ILE A 130 19.42 9.40 -3.36
CA ILE A 130 19.71 10.78 -3.01
C ILE A 130 21.11 10.85 -2.44
#